data_d94109f44d39bd67c6ed08524441a13d
#
_entry.id   d94109f44d39bd67c6ed08524441a13d
#
_cell.length_a   1.000
_cell.length_b   1.000
_cell.length_c   1.000
_cell.angle_alpha   90.00
_cell.angle_beta   90.00
_cell.angle_gamma   90.00
#
_symmetry.space_group_name_H-M   'P 1'
#
loop_
_entity.id
_entity.type
_entity.pdbx_description
1 polymer ?
#
loop_
_entity_poly.entity_id
_entity_poly.type
_entity_poly.pdbx_seq_one_letter_code
_entity_poly.pdbx_strand_id
1 'polypeptide(L)'
;MMNLLGIIGSPRKMGNCELMVKEIAAAVPGTPKLSMVRLVEKDIRPCKACYRCLTGDCPHPDDFTGVLRAIMEADAVIVAAPAYFRGTHSCIQRFLDRGLQAYRHVDALYGKPAVAVATAGVEDGEGSALLGVENFIRQLGLSLKGRAVVRATFPGDAIVFEEGRTTARRLAAALVSTDDYAPEGLSCPECKGTYFEFRKMGAIYCLSCGGAGTFSADGGKIGLVIGPPAHSWRKKEDMASHRKWLIGRREEFLRRRDRLKDAVKPYLGGEFI
;
A
#
# COMPACT_ATOMS: atom_id res chain seq x y z
N MET A 1 9.24 -14.17 20.69
CA MET A 1 9.86 -14.26 19.33
C MET A 1 8.98 -13.48 18.39
N MET A 2 9.52 -12.49 17.68
CA MET A 2 8.77 -11.63 16.73
C MET A 2 8.41 -12.42 15.47
N ASN A 3 7.15 -12.34 15.04
CA ASN A 3 6.67 -12.96 13.80
C ASN A 3 6.67 -11.92 12.68
N LEU A 4 7.52 -12.10 11.69
CA LEU A 4 7.59 -11.26 10.50
C LEU A 4 6.82 -11.91 9.35
N LEU A 5 6.10 -11.08 8.59
CA LEU A 5 5.49 -11.49 7.34
C LEU A 5 6.10 -10.76 6.16
N GLY A 6 6.68 -11.49 5.21
CA GLY A 6 7.11 -10.97 3.92
C GLY A 6 6.01 -11.10 2.88
N ILE A 7 5.55 -9.99 2.31
CA ILE A 7 4.63 -9.95 1.15
C ILE A 7 5.45 -9.69 -0.10
N ILE A 8 5.46 -10.65 -1.03
CA ILE A 8 6.29 -10.64 -2.23
C ILE A 8 5.39 -10.49 -3.46
N GLY A 9 5.47 -9.34 -4.13
CA GLY A 9 4.74 -9.04 -5.37
C GLY A 9 5.48 -9.46 -6.65
N SER A 10 6.45 -10.36 -6.56
CA SER A 10 7.26 -10.82 -7.69
C SER A 10 7.00 -12.29 -8.02
N PRO A 11 6.89 -12.67 -9.32
CA PRO A 11 6.78 -14.06 -9.74
C PRO A 11 8.11 -14.84 -9.63
N ARG A 12 9.25 -14.14 -9.55
CA ARG A 12 10.57 -14.77 -9.55
C ARG A 12 10.89 -15.35 -8.18
N LYS A 13 11.03 -16.68 -8.10
CA LYS A 13 11.57 -17.37 -6.93
C LYS A 13 13.05 -17.00 -6.76
N MET A 14 13.47 -16.72 -5.54
CA MET A 14 14.80 -16.20 -5.22
C MET A 14 15.18 -14.94 -6.01
N GLY A 15 14.17 -14.17 -6.46
CA GLY A 15 14.36 -12.88 -7.10
C GLY A 15 14.63 -11.76 -6.08
N ASN A 16 15.01 -10.59 -6.57
CA ASN A 16 15.45 -9.46 -5.73
C ASN A 16 14.44 -9.04 -4.65
N CYS A 17 13.13 -9.10 -4.92
CA CYS A 17 12.11 -8.81 -3.91
C CYS A 17 12.15 -9.81 -2.75
N GLU A 18 12.27 -11.11 -3.04
CA GLU A 18 12.37 -12.15 -2.01
C GLU A 18 13.66 -12.04 -1.23
N LEU A 19 14.78 -11.79 -1.92
CA LEU A 19 16.09 -11.62 -1.29
C LEU A 19 16.09 -10.41 -0.34
N MET A 20 15.51 -9.28 -0.74
CA MET A 20 15.37 -8.12 0.14
C MET A 20 14.50 -8.42 1.36
N VAL A 21 13.40 -9.14 1.20
CA VAL A 21 12.57 -9.56 2.36
C VAL A 21 13.38 -10.40 3.34
N LYS A 22 14.16 -11.38 2.84
CA LYS A 22 15.00 -12.24 3.68
C LYS A 22 16.15 -11.47 4.34
N GLU A 23 16.81 -10.58 3.60
CA GLU A 23 17.92 -9.79 4.12
C GLU A 23 17.46 -8.80 5.21
N ILE A 24 16.30 -8.15 5.00
CA ILE A 24 15.69 -7.29 6.03
C ILE A 24 15.35 -8.12 7.27
N ALA A 25 14.71 -9.26 7.11
CA ALA A 25 14.33 -10.11 8.24
C ALA A 25 15.55 -10.64 9.00
N ALA A 26 16.62 -11.01 8.31
CA ALA A 26 17.88 -11.46 8.93
C ALA A 26 18.60 -10.34 9.72
N ALA A 27 18.39 -9.07 9.31
CA ALA A 27 18.96 -7.92 10.00
C ALA A 27 18.12 -7.42 11.20
N VAL A 28 16.89 -7.94 11.39
CA VAL A 28 16.08 -7.61 12.58
C VAL A 28 16.67 -8.29 13.82
N PRO A 29 16.90 -7.57 14.93
CA PRO A 29 17.43 -8.14 16.16
C PRO A 29 16.53 -9.25 16.74
N GLY A 30 17.11 -10.23 17.43
CA GLY A 30 16.38 -11.22 18.21
C GLY A 30 15.84 -12.42 17.42
N THR A 31 16.44 -12.77 16.29
CA THR A 31 16.10 -13.95 15.48
C THR A 31 14.58 -14.13 15.24
N PRO A 32 13.95 -13.22 14.51
CA PRO A 32 12.51 -13.30 14.26
C PRO A 32 12.15 -14.53 13.41
N LYS A 33 10.92 -15.01 13.56
CA LYS A 33 10.36 -16.03 12.68
C LYS A 33 9.81 -15.34 11.42
N LEU A 34 10.37 -15.63 10.25
CA LEU A 34 9.91 -15.12 8.96
C LEU A 34 8.93 -16.11 8.30
N SER A 35 7.72 -15.65 8.02
CA SER A 35 6.78 -16.29 7.08
C SER A 35 6.69 -15.44 5.81
N MET A 36 6.42 -16.04 4.66
CA MET A 36 6.37 -15.32 3.39
C MET A 36 5.13 -15.70 2.56
N VAL A 37 4.53 -14.71 1.92
CA VAL A 37 3.46 -14.88 0.95
C VAL A 37 3.88 -14.29 -0.39
N ARG A 38 3.87 -15.12 -1.44
CA ARG A 38 4.05 -14.66 -2.82
C ARG A 38 2.67 -14.40 -3.43
N LEU A 39 2.29 -13.13 -3.55
CA LEU A 39 0.94 -12.76 -3.98
C LEU A 39 0.58 -13.24 -5.39
N VAL A 40 1.56 -13.38 -6.28
CA VAL A 40 1.31 -13.86 -7.65
C VAL A 40 0.92 -15.34 -7.70
N GLU A 41 1.23 -16.12 -6.66
CA GLU A 41 0.87 -17.55 -6.55
C GLU A 41 -0.49 -17.73 -5.84
N LYS A 42 -1.15 -16.64 -5.43
CA LYS A 42 -2.43 -16.67 -4.75
C LYS A 42 -3.58 -16.39 -5.72
N ASP A 43 -4.61 -17.21 -5.65
CA ASP A 43 -5.87 -16.90 -6.34
C ASP A 43 -6.56 -15.75 -5.57
N ILE A 44 -6.36 -14.54 -6.04
CA ILE A 44 -7.04 -13.35 -5.53
C ILE A 44 -7.88 -12.77 -6.66
N ARG A 45 -9.19 -13.03 -6.62
CA ARG A 45 -10.11 -12.62 -7.67
C ARG A 45 -10.39 -11.12 -7.64
N PRO A 46 -10.67 -10.49 -8.79
CA PRO A 46 -11.02 -9.07 -8.86
C PRO A 46 -12.21 -8.72 -7.96
N CYS A 47 -12.18 -7.53 -7.38
CA CYS A 47 -13.28 -7.01 -6.57
C CYS A 47 -14.54 -6.79 -7.44
N LYS A 48 -15.69 -7.27 -6.97
CA LYS A 48 -17.00 -7.04 -7.62
C LYS A 48 -17.74 -5.80 -7.12
N ALA A 49 -17.10 -4.98 -6.31
CA ALA A 49 -17.68 -3.77 -5.71
C ALA A 49 -19.05 -3.97 -5.06
N CYS A 50 -19.31 -5.15 -4.49
CA CYS A 50 -20.59 -5.49 -3.89
C CYS A 50 -20.78 -4.98 -2.45
N TYR A 51 -19.75 -4.45 -1.83
CA TYR A 51 -19.70 -3.91 -0.47
C TYR A 51 -20.13 -4.87 0.66
N ARG A 52 -20.27 -6.16 0.39
CA ARG A 52 -20.63 -7.15 1.43
C ARG A 52 -19.58 -7.26 2.52
N CYS A 53 -18.31 -7.07 2.17
CA CYS A 53 -17.19 -7.11 3.10
C CYS A 53 -17.21 -6.00 4.18
N LEU A 54 -18.05 -4.97 4.04
CA LEU A 54 -18.22 -3.94 5.08
C LEU A 54 -18.98 -4.46 6.32
N THR A 55 -19.85 -5.46 6.15
CA THR A 55 -20.70 -6.01 7.21
C THR A 55 -20.48 -7.50 7.45
N GLY A 56 -19.89 -8.23 6.52
CA GLY A 56 -19.63 -9.66 6.59
C GLY A 56 -18.32 -10.01 5.87
N ASP A 57 -18.06 -11.30 5.66
CA ASP A 57 -16.89 -11.74 4.91
C ASP A 57 -17.09 -11.53 3.39
N CYS A 58 -15.99 -11.42 2.68
CA CYS A 58 -16.03 -11.36 1.24
C CYS A 58 -16.57 -12.69 0.68
N PRO A 59 -17.57 -12.66 -0.23
CA PRO A 59 -18.19 -13.89 -0.75
C PRO A 59 -17.33 -14.64 -1.78
N HIS A 60 -16.15 -14.12 -2.12
CA HIS A 60 -15.23 -14.83 -3.01
C HIS A 60 -14.55 -15.99 -2.28
N PRO A 61 -14.69 -17.23 -2.74
CA PRO A 61 -13.96 -18.38 -2.22
C PRO A 61 -12.55 -18.40 -2.84
N ASP A 62 -11.63 -17.59 -2.30
CA ASP A 62 -10.27 -17.43 -2.79
C ASP A 62 -9.27 -17.15 -1.64
N ASP A 63 -8.00 -16.97 -1.98
CA ASP A 63 -6.91 -16.83 -1.00
C ASP A 63 -6.88 -15.50 -0.24
N PHE A 64 -7.69 -14.50 -0.62
CA PHE A 64 -7.61 -13.14 -0.05
C PHE A 64 -7.71 -13.13 1.47
N THR A 65 -8.73 -13.81 2.01
CA THR A 65 -8.96 -13.84 3.47
C THR A 65 -7.82 -14.51 4.22
N GLY A 66 -7.21 -15.55 3.62
CA GLY A 66 -6.04 -16.23 4.18
C GLY A 66 -4.82 -15.30 4.27
N VAL A 67 -4.55 -14.53 3.20
CA VAL A 67 -3.46 -13.54 3.20
C VAL A 67 -3.73 -12.41 4.18
N LEU A 68 -4.96 -11.89 4.23
CA LEU A 68 -5.33 -10.84 5.20
C LEU A 68 -5.15 -11.32 6.65
N ARG A 69 -5.51 -12.58 6.94
CA ARG A 69 -5.30 -13.20 8.25
C ARG A 69 -3.81 -13.27 8.59
N ALA A 70 -2.96 -13.70 7.66
CA ALA A 70 -1.51 -13.72 7.87
C ALA A 70 -0.95 -12.33 8.20
N ILE A 71 -1.47 -11.26 7.55
CA ILE A 71 -1.11 -9.87 7.89
C ILE A 71 -1.56 -9.51 9.31
N MET A 72 -2.76 -9.94 9.73
CA MET A 72 -3.27 -9.67 11.08
C MET A 72 -2.47 -10.38 12.17
N GLU A 73 -2.01 -11.60 11.92
CA GLU A 73 -1.27 -12.43 12.88
C GLU A 73 0.20 -12.06 13.01
N ALA A 74 0.78 -11.38 12.02
CA ALA A 74 2.18 -10.93 12.07
C ALA A 74 2.36 -9.76 13.04
N ASP A 75 3.56 -9.65 13.65
CA ASP A 75 3.95 -8.49 14.47
C ASP A 75 4.42 -7.32 13.61
N ALA A 76 5.04 -7.62 12.45
CA ALA A 76 5.44 -6.62 11.47
C ALA A 76 5.46 -7.18 10.04
N VAL A 77 5.39 -6.29 9.04
CA VAL A 77 5.24 -6.66 7.63
C VAL A 77 6.32 -6.03 6.76
N ILE A 78 6.93 -6.84 5.88
CA ILE A 78 7.87 -6.39 4.85
C ILE A 78 7.19 -6.58 3.50
N VAL A 79 6.95 -5.51 2.75
CA VAL A 79 6.30 -5.57 1.44
C VAL A 79 7.30 -5.22 0.36
N ALA A 80 7.53 -6.16 -0.58
CA ALA A 80 8.45 -5.96 -1.69
C ALA A 80 7.80 -6.30 -3.03
N ALA A 81 7.87 -5.39 -4.01
CA ALA A 81 7.35 -5.60 -5.35
C ALA A 81 8.24 -5.00 -6.43
N PRO A 82 8.29 -5.59 -7.64
CA PRO A 82 9.06 -5.03 -8.74
C PRO A 82 8.30 -3.88 -9.42
N ALA A 83 9.07 -2.99 -10.01
CA ALA A 83 8.56 -1.98 -10.93
C ALA A 83 8.35 -2.61 -12.31
N TYR A 84 7.12 -2.61 -12.81
CA TYR A 84 6.74 -2.99 -14.16
C TYR A 84 6.03 -1.83 -14.84
N PHE A 85 6.52 -1.39 -15.99
CA PHE A 85 5.95 -0.26 -16.73
C PHE A 85 5.74 0.99 -15.86
N ARG A 86 6.72 1.32 -15.01
CA ARG A 86 6.70 2.43 -14.05
C ARG A 86 5.63 2.35 -12.96
N GLY A 87 5.01 1.19 -12.76
CA GLY A 87 4.06 0.91 -11.68
C GLY A 87 4.47 -0.31 -10.87
N THR A 88 3.83 -0.53 -9.74
CA THR A 88 4.01 -1.78 -8.99
C THR A 88 3.35 -2.96 -9.71
N HIS A 89 3.81 -4.18 -9.46
CA HIS A 89 3.19 -5.39 -10.01
C HIS A 89 1.70 -5.46 -9.63
N SER A 90 0.86 -5.82 -10.62
CA SER A 90 -0.61 -5.81 -10.51
C SER A 90 -1.19 -6.62 -9.34
N CYS A 91 -0.50 -7.65 -8.84
CA CYS A 91 -0.96 -8.44 -7.69
C CYS A 91 -1.10 -7.60 -6.42
N ILE A 92 -0.28 -6.56 -6.23
CA ILE A 92 -0.37 -5.61 -5.12
C ILE A 92 -1.69 -4.83 -5.22
N GLN A 93 -1.98 -4.25 -6.40
CA GLN A 93 -3.22 -3.51 -6.61
C GLN A 93 -4.45 -4.42 -6.53
N ARG A 94 -4.39 -5.62 -7.11
CA ARG A 94 -5.48 -6.62 -7.05
C ARG A 94 -5.86 -6.98 -5.61
N PHE A 95 -4.86 -7.13 -4.73
CA PHE A 95 -5.12 -7.34 -3.31
C PHE A 95 -5.77 -6.08 -2.71
N LEU A 96 -5.22 -4.90 -2.99
CA LEU A 96 -5.68 -3.64 -2.42
C LEU A 96 -7.10 -3.27 -2.87
N ASP A 97 -7.52 -3.60 -4.09
CA ASP A 97 -8.91 -3.41 -4.56
C ASP A 97 -9.95 -4.08 -3.66
N ARG A 98 -9.54 -5.09 -2.89
CA ARG A 98 -10.36 -5.79 -1.90
C ARG A 98 -10.12 -5.33 -0.46
N GLY A 99 -9.28 -4.31 -0.29
CA GLY A 99 -8.85 -3.78 1.00
C GLY A 99 -9.97 -3.28 1.91
N LEU A 100 -11.18 -3.01 1.38
CA LEU A 100 -12.33 -2.63 2.22
C LEU A 100 -12.65 -3.66 3.32
N GLN A 101 -12.29 -4.94 3.15
CA GLN A 101 -12.45 -5.95 4.18
C GLN A 101 -11.57 -5.67 5.40
N ALA A 102 -10.41 -5.03 5.22
CA ALA A 102 -9.50 -4.66 6.30
C ALA A 102 -10.15 -3.73 7.33
N TYR A 103 -11.13 -2.90 6.92
CA TYR A 103 -11.82 -1.99 7.83
C TYR A 103 -12.62 -2.66 8.95
N ARG A 104 -12.95 -3.94 8.78
CA ARG A 104 -13.55 -4.75 9.87
C ARG A 104 -12.53 -5.23 10.88
N HIS A 105 -11.27 -5.22 10.53
CA HIS A 105 -10.16 -5.76 11.29
C HIS A 105 -9.16 -4.67 11.69
N VAL A 106 -9.64 -3.42 11.77
CA VAL A 106 -8.80 -2.26 12.07
C VAL A 106 -8.03 -2.43 13.38
N ASP A 107 -8.61 -3.09 14.39
CA ASP A 107 -7.96 -3.33 15.68
C ASP A 107 -6.70 -4.21 15.57
N ALA A 108 -6.67 -5.15 14.63
CA ALA A 108 -5.54 -6.04 14.41
C ALA A 108 -4.51 -5.49 13.40
N LEU A 109 -4.90 -4.51 12.59
CA LEU A 109 -4.07 -3.99 11.50
C LEU A 109 -3.47 -2.63 11.81
N TYR A 110 -4.27 -1.73 12.42
CA TYR A 110 -3.89 -0.34 12.58
C TYR A 110 -2.61 -0.17 13.40
N GLY A 111 -1.68 0.60 12.85
CA GLY A 111 -0.41 0.92 13.50
C GLY A 111 0.63 -0.21 13.47
N LYS A 112 0.32 -1.39 12.92
CA LYS A 112 1.29 -2.48 12.77
C LYS A 112 2.47 -2.01 11.90
N PRO A 113 3.73 -2.11 12.36
CA PRO A 113 4.88 -1.61 11.64
C PRO A 113 5.08 -2.35 10.31
N ALA A 114 5.40 -1.59 9.28
CA ALA A 114 5.71 -2.15 7.96
C ALA A 114 6.76 -1.34 7.21
N VAL A 115 7.51 -1.99 6.32
CA VAL A 115 8.45 -1.34 5.41
C VAL A 115 8.14 -1.68 3.96
N ALA A 116 8.41 -0.72 3.07
CA ALA A 116 8.12 -0.79 1.65
C ALA A 116 9.42 -0.91 0.82
N VAL A 117 9.47 -1.86 -0.10
CA VAL A 117 10.57 -2.01 -1.06
C VAL A 117 10.02 -2.10 -2.48
N ALA A 118 10.50 -1.24 -3.37
CA ALA A 118 10.34 -1.41 -4.80
C ALA A 118 11.69 -1.83 -5.40
N THR A 119 11.70 -2.83 -6.30
CA THR A 119 12.91 -3.19 -7.05
C THR A 119 12.77 -2.71 -8.49
N ALA A 120 13.78 -2.04 -9.03
CA ALA A 120 13.81 -1.54 -10.40
C ALA A 120 15.08 -2.03 -11.12
N GLY A 121 14.94 -2.45 -12.38
CA GLY A 121 16.06 -2.97 -13.17
C GLY A 121 16.93 -1.89 -13.82
N VAL A 122 16.45 -0.65 -13.87
CA VAL A 122 17.14 0.49 -14.47
C VAL A 122 17.01 1.72 -13.54
N GLU A 123 17.95 2.64 -13.71
CA GLU A 123 17.91 3.93 -12.98
C GLU A 123 16.66 4.72 -13.37
N ASP A 124 16.03 5.36 -12.37
CA ASP A 124 14.78 6.12 -12.53
C ASP A 124 13.64 5.33 -13.21
N GLY A 125 13.75 3.99 -13.22
CA GLY A 125 12.76 3.10 -13.81
C GLY A 125 11.61 2.71 -12.90
N GLU A 126 11.67 3.05 -11.60
CA GLU A 126 10.67 2.69 -10.62
C GLU A 126 9.32 3.37 -10.83
N GLY A 127 9.30 4.61 -11.35
CA GLY A 127 8.09 5.39 -11.56
C GLY A 127 7.26 5.49 -10.26
N SER A 128 6.02 5.03 -10.31
CA SER A 128 5.11 4.99 -9.14
C SER A 128 5.11 3.65 -8.39
N ALA A 129 6.06 2.75 -8.66
CA ALA A 129 6.05 1.42 -8.07
C ALA A 129 6.16 1.45 -6.54
N LEU A 130 7.03 2.32 -6.00
CA LEU A 130 7.16 2.48 -4.55
C LEU A 130 5.90 3.06 -3.93
N LEU A 131 5.24 4.04 -4.58
CA LEU A 131 3.94 4.56 -4.14
C LEU A 131 2.89 3.45 -4.05
N GLY A 132 2.86 2.53 -5.03
CA GLY A 132 1.94 1.39 -4.99
C GLY A 132 2.17 0.48 -3.78
N VAL A 133 3.43 0.21 -3.42
CA VAL A 133 3.78 -0.57 -2.22
C VAL A 133 3.44 0.20 -0.93
N GLU A 134 3.72 1.51 -0.88
CA GLU A 134 3.33 2.35 0.26
C GLU A 134 1.81 2.39 0.44
N ASN A 135 1.05 2.49 -0.66
CA ASN A 135 -0.41 2.48 -0.61
C ASN A 135 -0.95 1.15 -0.06
N PHE A 136 -0.33 0.01 -0.42
CA PHE A 136 -0.69 -1.28 0.19
C PHE A 136 -0.58 -1.22 1.72
N ILE A 137 0.51 -0.68 2.24
CA ILE A 137 0.73 -0.54 3.69
C ILE A 137 -0.29 0.43 4.30
N ARG A 138 -0.38 1.64 3.76
CA ARG A 138 -1.18 2.74 4.35
C ARG A 138 -2.68 2.48 4.29
N GLN A 139 -3.19 1.97 3.16
CA GLN A 139 -4.63 1.74 2.98
C GLN A 139 -5.16 0.55 3.80
N LEU A 140 -4.28 -0.37 4.20
CA LEU A 140 -4.60 -1.42 5.16
C LEU A 140 -4.50 -0.96 6.63
N GLY A 141 -4.13 0.30 6.88
CA GLY A 141 -3.97 0.87 8.21
C GLY A 141 -2.65 0.53 8.90
N LEU A 142 -1.69 -0.08 8.19
CA LEU A 142 -0.37 -0.37 8.73
C LEU A 142 0.47 0.92 8.84
N SER A 143 1.43 0.94 9.77
CA SER A 143 2.35 2.05 9.97
C SER A 143 3.60 1.88 9.09
N LEU A 144 3.75 2.74 8.09
CA LEU A 144 4.98 2.78 7.28
C LEU A 144 6.13 3.28 8.15
N LYS A 145 7.16 2.46 8.34
CA LYS A 145 8.37 2.77 9.13
C LYS A 145 9.59 3.09 8.27
N GLY A 146 9.59 2.64 7.02
CA GLY A 146 10.69 2.88 6.10
C GLY A 146 10.35 2.44 4.69
N ARG A 147 11.11 2.97 3.73
CA ARG A 147 10.94 2.64 2.32
C ARG A 147 12.27 2.67 1.57
N ALA A 148 12.35 1.96 0.47
CA ALA A 148 13.47 2.02 -0.45
C ALA A 148 13.08 1.63 -1.88
N VAL A 149 13.75 2.24 -2.85
CA VAL A 149 13.93 1.68 -4.18
C VAL A 149 15.28 0.97 -4.20
N VAL A 150 15.30 -0.28 -4.64
CA VAL A 150 16.53 -1.08 -4.78
C VAL A 150 16.76 -1.32 -6.26
N ARG A 151 17.90 -0.86 -6.77
CA ARG A 151 18.31 -1.15 -8.15
C ARG A 151 18.84 -2.56 -8.23
N ALA A 152 18.20 -3.37 -9.06
CA ALA A 152 18.55 -4.76 -9.20
C ALA A 152 17.98 -5.33 -10.50
N THR A 153 18.84 -5.55 -11.49
CA THR A 153 18.47 -6.06 -12.83
C THR A 153 18.39 -7.57 -12.85
N PHE A 154 19.41 -8.23 -12.30
CA PHE A 154 19.52 -9.69 -12.28
C PHE A 154 19.18 -10.25 -10.90
N PRO A 155 18.68 -11.51 -10.83
CA PRO A 155 18.49 -12.18 -9.54
C PRO A 155 19.80 -12.20 -8.74
N GLY A 156 19.75 -11.67 -7.51
CA GLY A 156 20.92 -11.55 -6.64
C GLY A 156 21.51 -10.16 -6.53
N ASP A 157 21.31 -9.27 -7.53
CA ASP A 157 21.89 -7.92 -7.52
C ASP A 157 21.53 -7.16 -6.23
N ALA A 158 20.32 -7.34 -5.73
CA ALA A 158 19.83 -6.64 -4.53
C ALA A 158 20.67 -6.91 -3.27
N ILE A 159 21.45 -7.98 -3.23
CA ILE A 159 22.25 -8.37 -2.06
C ILE A 159 23.73 -8.57 -2.35
N VAL A 160 24.12 -8.62 -3.62
CA VAL A 160 25.53 -8.71 -4.02
C VAL A 160 26.28 -7.42 -3.69
N PHE A 161 25.63 -6.29 -3.91
CA PHE A 161 26.19 -4.97 -3.61
C PHE A 161 25.89 -4.55 -2.17
N GLU A 162 26.85 -3.90 -1.53
CA GLU A 162 26.75 -3.45 -0.14
C GLU A 162 25.60 -2.43 0.07
N GLU A 163 25.26 -1.67 -0.94
CA GLU A 163 24.14 -0.70 -0.91
C GLU A 163 22.81 -1.41 -0.55
N GLY A 164 22.52 -2.55 -1.18
CA GLY A 164 21.31 -3.32 -0.89
C GLY A 164 21.30 -3.86 0.53
N ARG A 165 22.42 -4.37 1.03
CA ARG A 165 22.55 -4.84 2.42
C ARG A 165 22.43 -3.72 3.43
N THR A 166 23.03 -2.56 3.14
CA THR A 166 22.93 -1.36 3.99
C THR A 166 21.47 -0.89 4.03
N THR A 167 20.79 -0.90 2.88
CA THR A 167 19.35 -0.61 2.80
C THR A 167 18.54 -1.59 3.64
N ALA A 168 18.84 -2.88 3.57
CA ALA A 168 18.16 -3.88 4.37
C ALA A 168 18.33 -3.67 5.88
N ARG A 169 19.58 -3.39 6.35
CA ARG A 169 19.86 -3.06 7.75
C ARG A 169 19.11 -1.80 8.21
N ARG A 170 19.08 -0.76 7.40
CA ARG A 170 18.33 0.48 7.69
C ARG A 170 16.82 0.21 7.82
N LEU A 171 16.25 -0.58 6.91
CA LEU A 171 14.82 -0.94 6.95
C LEU A 171 14.50 -1.86 8.13
N ALA A 172 15.38 -2.78 8.48
CA ALA A 172 15.24 -3.63 9.66
C ALA A 172 15.24 -2.82 10.96
N ALA A 173 16.15 -1.86 11.10
CA ALA A 173 16.19 -0.95 12.24
C ALA A 173 14.92 -0.09 12.31
N ALA A 174 14.45 0.45 11.18
CA ALA A 174 13.21 1.22 11.11
C ALA A 174 11.99 0.39 11.50
N LEU A 175 11.94 -0.90 11.12
CA LEU A 175 10.82 -1.79 11.39
C LEU A 175 10.56 -2.02 12.89
N VAL A 176 11.63 -1.96 13.69
CA VAL A 176 11.56 -2.14 15.17
C VAL A 176 11.65 -0.83 15.95
N SER A 177 11.83 0.30 15.25
CA SER A 177 11.85 1.62 15.90
C SER A 177 10.46 2.05 16.37
N THR A 178 10.42 2.71 17.50
CA THR A 178 9.23 3.41 18.00
C THR A 178 9.01 4.75 17.31
N ASP A 179 10.02 5.29 16.63
CA ASP A 179 9.97 6.59 15.99
C ASP A 179 8.99 6.61 14.81
N ASP A 180 8.43 7.77 14.57
CA ASP A 180 7.62 8.01 13.38
C ASP A 180 8.50 8.05 12.13
N TYR A 181 7.95 7.56 11.02
CA TYR A 181 8.62 7.63 9.73
C TYR A 181 8.80 9.09 9.29
N ALA A 182 10.03 9.48 9.05
CA ALA A 182 10.42 10.78 8.50
C ALA A 182 11.21 10.55 7.19
N PRO A 183 10.60 10.82 6.01
CA PRO A 183 11.32 10.72 4.74
C PRO A 183 12.32 11.85 4.59
N GLU A 184 13.38 11.59 3.86
CA GLU A 184 14.29 12.63 3.42
C GLU A 184 13.61 13.54 2.39
N GLY A 185 13.90 14.85 2.43
CA GLY A 185 13.41 15.83 1.49
C GLY A 185 11.96 16.26 1.70
N LEU A 186 11.36 16.75 0.63
CA LEU A 186 10.02 17.32 0.65
C LEU A 186 8.95 16.25 0.86
N SER A 187 8.12 16.44 1.86
CA SER A 187 7.06 15.48 2.20
C SER A 187 5.77 16.17 2.62
N CYS A 188 4.67 15.47 2.43
CA CYS A 188 3.36 15.92 2.86
C CYS A 188 3.32 16.12 4.39
N PRO A 189 2.96 17.29 4.90
CA PRO A 189 2.87 17.52 6.33
C PRO A 189 1.86 16.60 7.00
N GLU A 190 0.83 16.18 6.26
CA GLU A 190 -0.24 15.34 6.75
C GLU A 190 0.14 13.86 6.88
N CYS A 191 0.76 13.26 5.84
CA CYS A 191 0.97 11.81 5.81
C CYS A 191 2.43 11.37 5.60
N LYS A 192 3.36 12.32 5.46
CA LYS A 192 4.77 12.07 5.12
C LYS A 192 4.97 11.37 3.76
N GLY A 193 3.95 11.39 2.87
CA GLY A 193 4.07 10.97 1.48
C GLY A 193 4.92 11.96 0.67
N THR A 194 5.59 11.47 -0.37
CA THR A 194 6.49 12.30 -1.19
C THR A 194 6.08 12.34 -2.67
N TYR A 195 4.89 11.84 -2.98
CA TYR A 195 4.35 11.86 -4.33
C TYR A 195 3.23 12.88 -4.44
N PHE A 196 3.37 13.81 -5.39
CA PHE A 196 2.45 14.94 -5.55
C PHE A 196 2.03 15.12 -7.00
N GLU A 197 0.77 15.51 -7.18
CA GLU A 197 0.25 16.05 -8.43
C GLU A 197 0.24 17.58 -8.35
N PHE A 198 0.93 18.22 -9.28
CA PHE A 198 0.89 19.68 -9.44
C PHE A 198 -0.29 20.07 -10.31
N ARG A 199 -1.11 20.99 -9.82
CA ARG A 199 -2.31 21.49 -10.48
C ARG A 199 -2.17 22.97 -10.85
N LYS A 200 -3.13 23.49 -11.58
CA LYS A 200 -3.13 24.91 -11.98
C LYS A 200 -3.06 25.84 -10.76
N MET A 201 -2.51 27.04 -10.95
CA MET A 201 -2.45 28.13 -9.96
C MET A 201 -1.72 27.76 -8.65
N GLY A 202 -0.68 26.95 -8.72
CA GLY A 202 0.11 26.57 -7.54
C GLY A 202 -0.59 25.59 -6.60
N ALA A 203 -1.72 25.02 -7.02
CA ALA A 203 -2.37 23.96 -6.25
C ALA A 203 -1.59 22.64 -6.33
N ILE A 204 -1.60 21.90 -5.23
CA ILE A 204 -0.93 20.61 -5.11
C ILE A 204 -1.86 19.59 -4.44
N TYR A 205 -1.70 18.33 -4.83
CA TYR A 205 -2.46 17.22 -4.29
C TYR A 205 -1.52 16.06 -3.91
N CYS A 206 -1.59 15.58 -2.69
CA CYS A 206 -0.81 14.45 -2.23
C CYS A 206 -1.43 13.13 -2.71
N LEU A 207 -0.69 12.36 -3.52
CA LEU A 207 -1.16 11.08 -4.07
C LEU A 207 -1.26 9.97 -3.02
N SER A 208 -0.57 10.13 -1.86
CA SER A 208 -0.60 9.12 -0.79
C SER A 208 -1.84 9.25 0.11
N CYS A 209 -2.29 10.47 0.45
CA CYS A 209 -3.40 10.65 1.40
C CYS A 209 -4.61 11.38 0.83
N GLY A 210 -4.50 12.01 -0.34
CA GLY A 210 -5.58 12.80 -0.91
C GLY A 210 -5.71 14.21 -0.33
N GLY A 211 -4.77 14.66 0.50
CA GLY A 211 -4.73 16.04 0.98
C GLY A 211 -4.44 17.01 -0.14
N ALA A 212 -5.16 18.14 -0.17
CA ALA A 212 -4.99 19.21 -1.14
C ALA A 212 -4.45 20.47 -0.46
N GLY A 213 -3.75 21.31 -1.24
CA GLY A 213 -3.18 22.53 -0.73
C GLY A 213 -2.46 23.33 -1.80
N THR A 214 -1.46 24.09 -1.38
CA THR A 214 -0.63 24.92 -2.25
C THR A 214 0.85 24.60 -2.04
N PHE A 215 1.64 24.88 -3.05
CA PHE A 215 3.09 24.93 -2.94
C PHE A 215 3.61 26.33 -3.28
N SER A 216 4.70 26.70 -2.68
CA SER A 216 5.47 27.91 -2.98
C SER A 216 6.91 27.56 -3.25
N ALA A 217 7.54 28.31 -4.15
CA ALA A 217 8.97 28.22 -4.40
C ALA A 217 9.54 29.64 -4.33
N ASP A 218 10.41 29.88 -3.34
CA ASP A 218 11.04 31.17 -3.13
C ASP A 218 12.49 30.97 -2.67
N GLY A 219 13.42 31.69 -3.29
CA GLY A 219 14.84 31.64 -2.93
C GLY A 219 15.44 30.22 -2.93
N GLY A 220 14.97 29.30 -3.80
CA GLY A 220 15.41 27.92 -3.85
C GLY A 220 14.79 27.01 -2.77
N LYS A 221 13.88 27.51 -1.95
CA LYS A 221 13.13 26.76 -0.96
C LYS A 221 11.73 26.43 -1.48
N ILE A 222 11.31 25.18 -1.27
CA ILE A 222 9.93 24.78 -1.58
C ILE A 222 9.17 24.59 -0.27
N GLY A 223 8.05 25.30 -0.13
CA GLY A 223 7.12 25.15 0.96
C GLY A 223 5.86 24.41 0.52
N LEU A 224 5.33 23.55 1.38
CA LEU A 224 4.05 22.87 1.18
C LEU A 224 3.07 23.24 2.30
N VAL A 225 1.86 23.64 1.91
CA VAL A 225 0.73 23.81 2.83
C VAL A 225 -0.37 22.89 2.32
N ILE A 226 -0.56 21.76 2.99
CA ILE A 226 -1.54 20.74 2.62
C ILE A 226 -2.44 20.53 3.84
N GLY A 227 -3.75 20.65 3.63
CA GLY A 227 -4.74 20.36 4.64
C GLY A 227 -5.09 18.88 4.74
N PRO A 228 -5.82 18.49 5.79
CA PRO A 228 -6.24 17.11 5.97
C PRO A 228 -7.13 16.66 4.80
N PRO A 229 -7.01 15.40 4.34
CA PRO A 229 -7.87 14.86 3.30
C PRO A 229 -9.31 14.73 3.79
N ALA A 230 -10.28 14.84 2.86
CA ALA A 230 -11.69 14.66 3.16
C ALA A 230 -12.03 13.26 3.73
N HIS A 231 -11.27 12.26 3.31
CA HIS A 231 -11.32 10.89 3.83
C HIS A 231 -9.92 10.49 4.28
N SER A 232 -9.71 10.41 5.58
CA SER A 232 -8.44 10.02 6.18
C SER A 232 -8.49 8.57 6.65
N TRP A 233 -7.34 7.91 6.60
CA TRP A 233 -7.07 6.63 7.29
C TRP A 233 -5.87 6.74 8.21
N ARG A 234 -5.57 7.95 8.64
CA ARG A 234 -4.43 8.26 9.50
C ARG A 234 -4.66 7.90 10.95
N LYS A 235 -5.93 7.86 11.37
CA LYS A 235 -6.35 7.45 12.70
C LYS A 235 -7.28 6.25 12.60
N LYS A 236 -7.29 5.44 13.64
CA LYS A 236 -8.18 4.29 13.76
C LYS A 236 -9.65 4.68 13.64
N GLU A 237 -10.01 5.81 14.24
CA GLU A 237 -11.36 6.39 14.19
C GLU A 237 -11.76 6.83 12.79
N ASP A 238 -10.81 7.31 11.99
CA ASP A 238 -11.06 7.72 10.60
C ASP A 238 -11.44 6.51 9.75
N MET A 239 -10.74 5.37 9.91
CA MET A 239 -11.07 4.13 9.20
C MET A 239 -12.46 3.61 9.60
N ALA A 240 -12.80 3.65 10.89
CA ALA A 240 -14.12 3.27 11.38
C ALA A 240 -15.23 4.19 10.83
N SER A 241 -14.99 5.51 10.81
CA SER A 241 -15.89 6.51 10.27
C SER A 241 -16.09 6.34 8.77
N HIS A 242 -15.02 6.09 8.02
CA HIS A 242 -15.10 5.83 6.59
C HIS A 242 -15.89 4.55 6.28
N ARG A 243 -15.69 3.48 7.05
CA ARG A 243 -16.51 2.26 6.94
C ARG A 243 -17.99 2.56 7.16
N LYS A 244 -18.34 3.32 8.19
CA LYS A 244 -19.72 3.73 8.47
C LYS A 244 -20.32 4.55 7.31
N TRP A 245 -19.55 5.48 6.77
CA TRP A 245 -19.94 6.27 5.61
C TRP A 245 -20.23 5.39 4.38
N LEU A 246 -19.35 4.41 4.08
CA LEU A 246 -19.56 3.47 2.96
C LEU A 246 -20.83 2.62 3.14
N ILE A 247 -21.14 2.19 4.36
CA ILE A 247 -22.39 1.46 4.66
C ILE A 247 -23.60 2.35 4.33
N GLY A 248 -23.56 3.63 4.77
CA GLY A 248 -24.61 4.60 4.44
C GLY A 248 -24.77 4.86 2.93
N ARG A 249 -23.64 4.90 2.17
CA ARG A 249 -23.69 5.02 0.69
C ARG A 249 -24.34 3.81 0.03
N ARG A 250 -24.06 2.60 0.54
CA ARG A 250 -24.72 1.39 0.06
C ARG A 250 -26.23 1.42 0.31
N GLU A 251 -26.65 1.85 1.48
CA GLU A 251 -28.07 1.98 1.81
C GLU A 251 -28.76 3.02 0.92
N GLU A 252 -28.12 4.16 0.68
CA GLU A 252 -28.61 5.18 -0.24
C GLU A 252 -28.74 4.64 -1.67
N PHE A 253 -27.73 3.91 -2.16
CA PHE A 253 -27.81 3.24 -3.46
C PHE A 253 -29.03 2.32 -3.54
N LEU A 254 -29.31 1.51 -2.51
CA LEU A 254 -30.45 0.61 -2.49
C LEU A 254 -31.79 1.37 -2.55
N ARG A 255 -31.90 2.50 -1.85
CA ARG A 255 -33.09 3.36 -1.90
C ARG A 255 -33.31 4.00 -3.29
N ARG A 256 -32.24 4.31 -4.03
CA ARG A 256 -32.28 4.94 -5.34
C ARG A 256 -32.24 3.97 -6.50
N ARG A 257 -32.14 2.67 -6.23
CA ARG A 257 -31.81 1.63 -7.19
C ARG A 257 -32.71 1.67 -8.44
N ASP A 258 -34.01 1.77 -8.26
CA ASP A 258 -34.95 1.68 -9.38
C ASP A 258 -34.84 2.93 -10.28
N ARG A 259 -34.75 4.13 -9.69
CA ARG A 259 -34.47 5.37 -10.44
C ARG A 259 -33.16 5.30 -11.21
N LEU A 260 -32.12 4.72 -10.60
CA LEU A 260 -30.82 4.57 -11.26
C LEU A 260 -30.88 3.55 -12.39
N LYS A 261 -31.62 2.46 -12.23
CA LYS A 261 -31.87 1.49 -13.31
C LYS A 261 -32.59 2.13 -14.50
N ASP A 262 -33.59 2.96 -14.24
CA ASP A 262 -34.30 3.66 -15.31
C ASP A 262 -33.38 4.62 -16.06
N ALA A 263 -32.54 5.33 -15.35
CA ALA A 263 -31.58 6.27 -15.95
C ALA A 263 -30.54 5.58 -16.86
N VAL A 264 -30.21 4.33 -16.65
CA VAL A 264 -29.22 3.59 -17.48
C VAL A 264 -29.86 2.81 -18.64
N LYS A 265 -31.19 2.69 -18.70
CA LYS A 265 -31.87 1.96 -19.79
C LYS A 265 -31.46 2.38 -21.21
N PRO A 266 -31.27 3.68 -21.51
CA PRO A 266 -30.82 4.12 -22.84
C PRO A 266 -29.41 3.63 -23.22
N TYR A 267 -28.62 3.18 -22.25
CA TYR A 267 -27.20 2.77 -22.42
C TYR A 267 -27.00 1.25 -22.35
N LEU A 268 -28.08 0.46 -22.41
CA LEU A 268 -27.97 -1.02 -22.36
C LEU A 268 -27.49 -1.64 -23.67
N GLY A 269 -27.41 -0.86 -24.75
CA GLY A 269 -26.84 -1.31 -26.03
C GLY A 269 -25.29 -1.34 -25.97
N GLY A 270 -24.71 -2.18 -26.83
CA GLY A 270 -23.27 -2.32 -26.96
C GLY A 270 -22.88 -3.80 -26.94
N GLU A 271 -21.82 -4.13 -27.68
CA GLU A 271 -21.26 -5.47 -27.73
C GLU A 271 -20.00 -5.54 -26.86
N PHE A 272 -19.89 -6.53 -26.00
CA PHE A 272 -18.70 -6.84 -25.23
C PHE A 272 -17.96 -7.98 -25.94
N ILE A 273 -16.71 -7.75 -26.31
CA ILE A 273 -15.79 -8.73 -26.90
C ILE A 273 -14.88 -9.37 -25.86
#